data_587b21443e60be22da409e2d9009f53e
#
_entry.id   587b21443e60be22da409e2d9009f53e
#
_cell.length_a   1.000
_cell.length_b   1.000
_cell.length_c   1.000
_cell.angle_alpha   90.00
_cell.angle_beta   90.00
_cell.angle_gamma   90.00
#
_symmetry.space_group_name_H-M   'P 1'
#
loop_
_entity.id
_entity.type
_entity.pdbx_description
1 polymer ?
#
loop_
_entity_poly.entity_id
_entity_poly.type
_entity_poly.pdbx_seq_one_letter_code
_entity_poly.pdbx_strand_id
1 'polypeptide(L)'
;MISDPSKTKKLSANEGIKVNSDFLRGTIAESLLDESTGNIPASDAQLTKFHGTYIQDDRDKRMALIKEKKEKAFSFMIRIRVPGGVCTSKQWQGIDDLSDKFADGTLKLTTRQAFQLHGVLKHNLKQTMKEINDTLLDTLAACGDVNRNVMSPSNPFESKLHGQALDIAQRIHDHLTPQTSA
;
A
#
# COMPACT_ATOMS: atom_id res chain seq x y z
N MET A 1 40.73 2.54 -0.29
CA MET A 1 40.55 1.17 -0.82
C MET A 1 39.56 1.26 -1.99
N ILE A 2 40.06 1.14 -3.21
CA ILE A 2 39.20 1.15 -4.42
C ILE A 2 38.58 -0.25 -4.50
N SER A 3 37.25 -0.34 -4.41
CA SER A 3 36.52 -1.61 -4.52
C SER A 3 36.72 -2.18 -5.92
N ASP A 4 37.11 -3.45 -6.01
CA ASP A 4 37.27 -4.22 -7.22
C ASP A 4 35.95 -4.23 -8.03
N PRO A 5 35.91 -3.69 -9.26
CA PRO A 5 34.70 -3.63 -10.06
C PRO A 5 34.23 -4.98 -10.62
N SER A 6 34.97 -6.08 -10.39
CA SER A 6 34.62 -7.42 -10.89
C SER A 6 33.68 -8.20 -9.99
N LYS A 7 33.38 -7.74 -8.77
CA LYS A 7 32.39 -8.37 -7.89
C LYS A 7 30.98 -7.88 -8.23
N THR A 8 30.33 -8.48 -9.20
CA THR A 8 28.88 -8.35 -9.39
C THR A 8 28.18 -8.69 -8.07
N LYS A 9 27.69 -7.64 -7.39
CA LYS A 9 26.95 -7.78 -6.14
C LYS A 9 25.74 -8.66 -6.41
N LYS A 10 25.66 -9.82 -5.77
CA LYS A 10 24.50 -10.73 -5.90
C LYS A 10 23.25 -9.95 -5.48
N LEU A 11 22.31 -9.84 -6.37
CA LEU A 11 21.02 -9.19 -6.07
C LEU A 11 20.31 -9.89 -4.92
N SER A 12 19.58 -9.14 -4.11
CA SER A 12 18.69 -9.72 -3.11
C SER A 12 17.56 -10.49 -3.79
N ALA A 13 16.90 -11.40 -3.07
CA ALA A 13 15.76 -12.14 -3.61
C ALA A 13 14.64 -11.18 -4.09
N ASN A 14 14.41 -10.08 -3.37
CA ASN A 14 13.42 -9.08 -3.75
C ASN A 14 13.78 -8.33 -5.03
N GLU A 15 15.05 -8.01 -5.23
CA GLU A 15 15.52 -7.42 -6.49
C GLU A 15 15.33 -8.38 -7.67
N GLY A 16 15.58 -9.67 -7.45
CA GLY A 16 15.30 -10.71 -8.45
C GLY A 16 13.81 -10.78 -8.82
N ILE A 17 12.92 -10.67 -7.83
CA ILE A 17 11.47 -10.62 -8.06
C ILE A 17 11.11 -9.39 -8.88
N LYS A 18 11.61 -8.21 -8.55
CA LYS A 18 11.34 -6.96 -9.28
C LYS A 18 11.81 -7.04 -10.74
N VAL A 19 13.04 -7.47 -10.96
CA VAL A 19 13.63 -7.59 -12.32
C VAL A 19 12.78 -8.48 -13.22
N ASN A 20 12.22 -9.56 -12.66
CA ASN A 20 11.43 -10.54 -13.42
C ASN A 20 9.92 -10.23 -13.43
N SER A 21 9.49 -9.08 -12.89
CA SER A 21 8.09 -8.79 -12.62
C SER A 21 7.33 -8.10 -13.75
N ASP A 22 7.96 -7.83 -14.89
CA ASP A 22 7.35 -7.02 -15.94
C ASP A 22 6.73 -5.71 -15.38
N PHE A 23 7.61 -4.83 -14.90
CA PHE A 23 7.24 -3.54 -14.34
C PHE A 23 6.31 -3.63 -13.10
N LEU A 24 6.69 -4.45 -12.14
CA LEU A 24 5.97 -4.69 -10.88
C LEU A 24 4.56 -5.30 -11.06
N ARG A 25 4.24 -5.82 -12.23
CA ARG A 25 2.96 -6.51 -12.49
C ARG A 25 2.95 -7.92 -11.92
N GLY A 26 4.04 -8.66 -12.10
CA GLY A 26 4.10 -10.07 -11.75
C GLY A 26 2.96 -10.87 -12.37
N THR A 27 2.38 -11.76 -11.59
CA THR A 27 1.16 -12.51 -11.93
C THR A 27 -0.05 -12.03 -11.10
N ILE A 28 -0.03 -10.75 -10.66
CA ILE A 28 -1.07 -10.22 -9.76
C ILE A 28 -2.45 -10.32 -10.41
N ALA A 29 -2.57 -10.01 -11.70
CA ALA A 29 -3.85 -10.02 -12.39
C ALA A 29 -4.48 -11.42 -12.40
N GLU A 30 -3.68 -12.43 -12.71
CA GLU A 30 -4.07 -13.84 -12.71
C GLU A 30 -4.36 -14.33 -11.29
N SER A 31 -3.51 -13.97 -10.34
CA SER A 31 -3.68 -14.33 -8.92
C SER A 31 -4.97 -13.78 -8.33
N LEU A 32 -5.42 -12.60 -8.76
CA LEU A 32 -6.68 -12.02 -8.32
C LEU A 32 -7.92 -12.72 -8.90
N LEU A 33 -7.77 -13.42 -10.03
CA LEU A 33 -8.84 -14.22 -10.66
C LEU A 33 -8.92 -15.64 -10.10
N ASP A 34 -7.88 -16.12 -9.43
CA ASP A 34 -7.88 -17.46 -8.83
C ASP A 34 -8.76 -17.48 -7.57
N GLU A 35 -9.93 -18.10 -7.66
CA GLU A 35 -10.88 -18.23 -6.55
C GLU A 35 -10.59 -19.43 -5.63
N SER A 36 -9.59 -20.26 -5.95
CA SER A 36 -9.26 -21.46 -5.17
C SER A 36 -8.62 -21.15 -3.80
N THR A 37 -8.07 -19.97 -3.64
CA THR A 37 -7.41 -19.49 -2.41
C THR A 37 -7.73 -18.03 -2.14
N GLY A 38 -7.82 -17.64 -0.88
CA GLY A 38 -7.89 -16.24 -0.44
C GLY A 38 -6.53 -15.51 -0.49
N ASN A 39 -5.44 -16.22 -0.79
CA ASN A 39 -4.08 -15.71 -0.82
C ASN A 39 -3.62 -15.35 -2.25
N ILE A 40 -2.42 -14.79 -2.37
CA ILE A 40 -1.67 -14.58 -3.62
C ILE A 40 -0.26 -15.17 -3.47
N PRO A 41 0.45 -15.52 -4.56
CA PRO A 41 1.81 -16.03 -4.51
C PRO A 41 2.78 -15.10 -3.75
N ALA A 42 3.81 -15.68 -3.15
CA ALA A 42 4.78 -14.93 -2.36
C ALA A 42 5.53 -13.85 -3.17
N SER A 43 5.79 -14.08 -4.46
CA SER A 43 6.36 -13.09 -5.38
C SER A 43 5.42 -11.89 -5.55
N ASP A 44 4.14 -12.15 -5.84
CA ASP A 44 3.14 -11.10 -6.00
C ASP A 44 2.91 -10.36 -4.68
N ALA A 45 2.98 -11.06 -3.54
CA ALA A 45 2.90 -10.44 -2.23
C ALA A 45 4.05 -9.45 -1.96
N GLN A 46 5.23 -9.66 -2.54
CA GLN A 46 6.30 -8.65 -2.48
C GLN A 46 6.00 -7.47 -3.39
N LEU A 47 5.48 -7.71 -4.59
CA LEU A 47 5.16 -6.66 -5.55
C LEU A 47 3.99 -5.79 -5.06
N THR A 48 2.95 -6.38 -4.47
CA THR A 48 1.81 -5.62 -3.93
C THR A 48 2.19 -4.62 -2.84
N LYS A 49 3.33 -4.80 -2.17
CA LYS A 49 3.84 -3.80 -1.21
C LYS A 49 4.14 -2.45 -1.86
N PHE A 50 4.61 -2.44 -3.11
CA PHE A 50 4.81 -1.21 -3.87
C PHE A 50 3.50 -0.50 -4.21
N HIS A 51 2.40 -1.25 -4.20
CA HIS A 51 1.04 -0.74 -4.34
C HIS A 51 0.36 -0.49 -2.99
N GLY A 52 1.14 -0.42 -1.90
CA GLY A 52 0.64 -0.15 -0.55
C GLY A 52 -0.18 -1.28 0.07
N THR A 53 -0.13 -2.48 -0.50
CA THR A 53 -0.98 -3.61 -0.11
C THR A 53 -0.18 -4.71 0.57
N TYR A 54 -0.72 -5.25 1.67
CA TYR A 54 -0.12 -6.33 2.46
C TYR A 54 -1.11 -7.44 2.72
N ILE A 55 -0.63 -8.67 2.60
CA ILE A 55 -1.38 -9.85 3.05
C ILE A 55 -1.41 -9.90 4.56
N GLN A 56 -2.57 -10.15 5.09
CA GLN A 56 -2.84 -10.42 6.51
C GLN A 56 -3.71 -11.68 6.64
N ASP A 57 -3.84 -12.20 7.83
CA ASP A 57 -4.81 -13.23 8.17
C ASP A 57 -5.44 -12.96 9.54
N ASP A 58 -6.65 -13.42 9.74
CA ASP A 58 -7.36 -13.32 11.00
C ASP A 58 -6.67 -14.18 12.07
N ARG A 59 -6.03 -13.49 13.04
CA ARG A 59 -5.26 -14.15 14.09
C ARG A 59 -6.12 -14.98 15.03
N ASP A 60 -7.34 -14.54 15.27
CA ASP A 60 -8.25 -15.19 16.22
C ASP A 60 -8.76 -16.51 15.64
N LYS A 61 -9.00 -16.56 14.34
CA LYS A 61 -9.43 -17.77 13.62
C LYS A 61 -8.26 -18.70 13.23
N ARG A 62 -7.03 -18.19 13.20
CA ARG A 62 -5.86 -18.92 12.66
C ARG A 62 -5.71 -20.30 13.25
N MET A 63 -5.72 -20.43 14.59
CA MET A 63 -5.48 -21.70 15.26
C MET A 63 -6.59 -22.73 15.04
N ALA A 64 -7.84 -22.26 14.99
CA ALA A 64 -8.98 -23.12 14.70
C ALA A 64 -8.91 -23.67 13.26
N LEU A 65 -8.66 -22.79 12.29
CA LEU A 65 -8.53 -23.18 10.88
C LEU A 65 -7.37 -24.15 10.64
N ILE A 66 -6.24 -23.95 11.31
CA ILE A 66 -5.08 -24.89 11.21
C ILE A 66 -5.47 -26.27 11.74
N LYS A 67 -6.16 -26.36 12.89
CA LYS A 67 -6.65 -27.64 13.45
C LYS A 67 -7.62 -28.35 12.50
N GLU A 68 -8.45 -27.58 11.82
CA GLU A 68 -9.41 -28.10 10.83
C GLU A 68 -8.78 -28.38 9.45
N LYS A 69 -7.46 -28.17 9.29
CA LYS A 69 -6.74 -28.26 8.00
C LYS A 69 -7.36 -27.40 6.90
N LYS A 70 -7.95 -26.29 7.28
CA LYS A 70 -8.49 -25.28 6.36
C LYS A 70 -7.46 -24.21 6.07
N GLU A 71 -7.65 -23.50 4.98
CA GLU A 71 -6.88 -22.31 4.64
C GLU A 71 -7.07 -21.23 5.72
N LYS A 72 -6.04 -20.40 5.94
CA LYS A 72 -6.14 -19.23 6.80
C LYS A 72 -7.17 -18.26 6.24
N ALA A 73 -7.84 -17.53 7.12
CA ALA A 73 -8.74 -16.44 6.73
C ALA A 73 -7.89 -15.23 6.26
N PHE A 74 -7.43 -15.29 5.01
CA PHE A 74 -6.63 -14.23 4.41
C PHE A 74 -7.45 -12.99 4.15
N SER A 75 -6.81 -11.85 4.35
CA SER A 75 -7.30 -10.53 3.99
C SER A 75 -6.13 -9.63 3.63
N PHE A 76 -6.43 -8.42 3.20
CA PHE A 76 -5.41 -7.46 2.82
C PHE A 76 -5.58 -6.15 3.57
N MET A 77 -4.46 -5.55 3.94
CA MET A 77 -4.39 -4.19 4.40
C MET A 77 -3.93 -3.31 3.25
N ILE A 78 -4.60 -2.20 3.02
CA ILE A 78 -4.22 -1.20 2.02
C ILE A 78 -3.84 0.09 2.75
N ARG A 79 -2.68 0.64 2.43
CA ARG A 79 -2.22 1.93 2.93
C ARG A 79 -2.39 2.99 1.86
N ILE A 80 -3.02 4.11 2.23
CA ILE A 80 -3.34 5.22 1.35
C ILE A 80 -2.50 6.41 1.77
N ARG A 81 -1.85 7.07 0.83
CA ARG A 81 -1.02 8.24 1.06
C ARG A 81 -1.86 9.49 1.20
N VAL A 82 -1.49 10.34 2.17
CA VAL A 82 -2.09 11.65 2.40
C VAL A 82 -0.96 12.63 2.70
N PRO A 83 -0.36 13.26 1.70
CA PRO A 83 0.78 14.16 1.90
C PRO A 83 0.45 15.28 2.87
N GLY A 84 1.34 15.50 3.85
CA GLY A 84 1.14 16.47 4.90
C GLY A 84 -0.02 16.17 5.86
N GLY A 85 -0.68 15.02 5.73
CA GLY A 85 -1.84 14.65 6.55
C GLY A 85 -3.09 15.49 6.27
N VAL A 86 -3.16 16.14 5.11
CA VAL A 86 -4.29 17.02 4.75
C VAL A 86 -5.05 16.41 3.58
N CYS A 87 -6.33 16.19 3.76
CA CYS A 87 -7.25 15.76 2.71
C CYS A 87 -8.55 16.58 2.76
N THR A 88 -9.27 16.58 1.66
CA THR A 88 -10.59 17.22 1.61
C THR A 88 -11.63 16.36 2.34
N SER A 89 -12.72 16.98 2.77
CA SER A 89 -13.86 16.25 3.35
C SER A 89 -14.43 15.20 2.39
N LYS A 90 -14.44 15.49 1.08
CA LYS A 90 -14.88 14.54 0.06
C LYS A 90 -13.95 13.31 -0.04
N GLN A 91 -12.64 13.54 0.05
CA GLN A 91 -11.67 12.43 0.08
C GLN A 91 -11.84 11.57 1.34
N TRP A 92 -11.96 12.23 2.49
CA TRP A 92 -12.21 11.51 3.76
C TRP A 92 -13.46 10.67 3.66
N GLN A 93 -14.59 11.26 3.28
CA GLN A 93 -15.85 10.54 3.14
C GLN A 93 -15.75 9.38 2.16
N GLY A 94 -15.11 9.58 0.99
CA GLY A 94 -14.94 8.52 0.01
C GLY A 94 -14.14 7.33 0.57
N ILE A 95 -13.08 7.58 1.35
CA ILE A 95 -12.29 6.49 1.96
C ILE A 95 -13.05 5.84 3.12
N ASP A 96 -13.84 6.59 3.88
CA ASP A 96 -14.70 6.07 4.94
C ASP A 96 -15.77 5.13 4.36
N ASP A 97 -16.47 5.56 3.32
CA ASP A 97 -17.43 4.74 2.57
C ASP A 97 -16.79 3.43 2.05
N LEU A 98 -15.51 3.49 1.61
CA LEU A 98 -14.78 2.30 1.18
C LEU A 98 -14.47 1.36 2.34
N SER A 99 -14.27 1.87 3.55
CA SER A 99 -14.04 1.03 4.72
C SER A 99 -15.26 0.17 5.03
N ASP A 100 -16.44 0.71 4.90
CA ASP A 100 -17.70 0.00 5.10
C ASP A 100 -18.00 -0.98 3.97
N LYS A 101 -17.69 -0.58 2.73
CA LYS A 101 -18.04 -1.34 1.54
C LYS A 101 -17.13 -2.56 1.31
N PHE A 102 -15.84 -2.44 1.53
CA PHE A 102 -14.84 -3.42 1.10
C PHE A 102 -13.89 -3.90 2.21
N ALA A 103 -13.83 -3.21 3.34
CA ALA A 103 -12.91 -3.50 4.43
C ALA A 103 -13.64 -4.00 5.68
N ASP A 104 -13.04 -3.84 6.86
CA ASP A 104 -13.60 -4.30 8.12
C ASP A 104 -14.58 -3.30 8.78
N GLY A 105 -15.02 -2.27 8.05
CA GLY A 105 -15.90 -1.21 8.56
C GLY A 105 -15.18 -0.20 9.45
N THR A 106 -13.84 -0.17 9.42
CA THR A 106 -13.07 0.80 10.22
C THR A 106 -12.02 1.50 9.36
N LEU A 107 -11.99 2.83 9.42
CA LEU A 107 -10.93 3.65 8.82
C LEU A 107 -9.85 3.91 9.87
N LYS A 108 -8.63 3.47 9.61
CA LYS A 108 -7.50 3.64 10.53
C LYS A 108 -6.60 4.79 10.09
N LEU A 109 -6.28 5.66 11.03
CA LEU A 109 -5.26 6.70 10.87
C LEU A 109 -3.92 6.20 11.40
N THR A 110 -2.86 6.48 10.66
CA THR A 110 -1.50 6.08 11.05
C THR A 110 -0.73 7.23 11.68
N THR A 111 0.30 6.90 12.46
CA THR A 111 1.26 7.89 13.00
C THR A 111 2.06 8.60 11.91
N ARG A 112 1.94 8.19 10.65
CA ARG A 112 2.53 8.84 9.48
C ARG A 112 1.49 9.61 8.65
N GLN A 113 0.41 10.03 9.27
CA GLN A 113 -0.63 10.84 8.61
C GLN A 113 -1.16 10.20 7.31
N ALA A 114 -1.40 8.91 7.34
CA ALA A 114 -1.90 8.12 6.21
C ALA A 114 -3.12 7.32 6.65
N PHE A 115 -3.95 6.90 5.70
CA PHE A 115 -5.06 6.00 5.98
C PHE A 115 -4.66 4.52 5.82
N GLN A 116 -5.38 3.65 6.50
CA GLN A 116 -5.32 2.21 6.26
C GLN A 116 -6.72 1.62 6.27
N LEU A 117 -6.99 0.78 5.27
CA LEU A 117 -8.13 -0.15 5.22
C LEU A 117 -7.62 -1.54 5.59
N HIS A 118 -8.35 -2.26 6.44
CA HIS A 118 -8.02 -3.62 6.85
C HIS A 118 -9.17 -4.56 6.51
N GLY A 119 -8.89 -5.85 6.38
CA GLY A 119 -9.93 -6.83 6.12
C GLY A 119 -10.41 -6.90 4.67
N VAL A 120 -9.77 -6.20 3.75
CA VAL A 120 -10.15 -6.26 2.32
C VAL A 120 -9.91 -7.67 1.79
N LEU A 121 -10.92 -8.28 1.19
CA LEU A 121 -10.81 -9.61 0.62
C LEU A 121 -10.21 -9.56 -0.79
N LYS A 122 -9.54 -10.63 -1.21
CA LYS A 122 -8.82 -10.71 -2.48
C LYS A 122 -9.67 -10.28 -3.69
N HIS A 123 -10.89 -10.76 -3.80
CA HIS A 123 -11.80 -10.44 -4.91
C HIS A 123 -12.21 -8.97 -4.96
N ASN A 124 -12.10 -8.23 -3.85
CA ASN A 124 -12.41 -6.81 -3.78
C ASN A 124 -11.18 -5.91 -4.04
N LEU A 125 -9.95 -6.45 -4.02
CA LEU A 125 -8.72 -5.63 -4.10
C LEU A 125 -8.71 -4.70 -5.31
N LYS A 126 -8.97 -5.23 -6.51
CA LYS A 126 -8.95 -4.44 -7.75
C LYS A 126 -9.94 -3.28 -7.69
N GLN A 127 -11.16 -3.55 -7.21
CA GLN A 127 -12.20 -2.53 -7.13
C GLN A 127 -11.89 -1.49 -6.05
N THR A 128 -11.41 -1.94 -4.89
CA THR A 128 -10.99 -1.05 -3.80
C THR A 128 -9.89 -0.10 -4.26
N MET A 129 -8.85 -0.61 -4.95
CA MET A 129 -7.76 0.23 -5.48
C MET A 129 -8.26 1.25 -6.49
N LYS A 130 -9.16 0.84 -7.38
CA LYS A 130 -9.78 1.75 -8.34
C LYS A 130 -10.55 2.88 -7.64
N GLU A 131 -11.41 2.53 -6.69
CA GLU A 131 -12.23 3.52 -5.99
C GLU A 131 -11.40 4.43 -5.07
N ILE A 132 -10.27 3.97 -4.51
CA ILE A 132 -9.29 4.85 -3.84
C ILE A 132 -8.75 5.90 -4.83
N ASN A 133 -8.31 5.49 -6.01
CA ASN A 133 -7.81 6.41 -7.03
C ASN A 133 -8.89 7.40 -7.51
N ASP A 134 -10.15 6.99 -7.56
CA ASP A 134 -11.27 7.85 -7.91
C ASP A 134 -11.46 8.99 -6.89
N THR A 135 -10.96 8.85 -5.65
CA THR A 135 -10.90 9.95 -4.65
C THR A 135 -9.74 10.91 -4.87
N LEU A 136 -8.89 10.69 -5.88
CA LEU A 136 -7.65 11.43 -6.10
C LEU A 136 -6.60 11.22 -4.98
N LEU A 137 -6.72 10.17 -4.22
CA LEU A 137 -5.66 9.64 -3.34
C LEU A 137 -5.04 8.40 -4.00
N ASP A 138 -3.86 8.03 -3.57
CA ASP A 138 -3.17 6.87 -4.11
C ASP A 138 -2.53 6.00 -3.03
N THR A 139 -2.12 4.81 -3.45
CA THR A 139 -1.46 3.81 -2.61
C THR A 139 -0.03 3.53 -3.06
N LEU A 140 0.39 4.12 -4.19
CA LEU A 140 1.69 3.84 -4.80
C LEU A 140 2.81 4.24 -3.84
N ALA A 141 3.77 3.34 -3.67
CA ALA A 141 4.90 3.55 -2.77
C ALA A 141 4.51 3.92 -1.32
N ALA A 142 3.28 3.62 -0.90
CA ALA A 142 2.85 3.87 0.48
C ALA A 142 3.62 3.01 1.49
N CYS A 143 4.36 2.01 1.02
CA CYS A 143 5.27 1.18 1.80
C CYS A 143 6.37 0.57 0.93
N GLY A 144 7.35 -0.05 1.58
CA GLY A 144 8.47 -0.71 0.90
C GLY A 144 9.75 0.12 0.95
N ASP A 145 10.57 -0.02 -0.08
CA ASP A 145 11.93 0.54 -0.17
C ASP A 145 11.96 1.97 -0.72
N VAL A 146 10.81 2.61 -0.81
CA VAL A 146 10.62 3.93 -1.41
C VAL A 146 10.15 4.94 -0.38
N ASN A 147 10.18 6.21 -0.74
CA ASN A 147 9.67 7.26 0.12
C ASN A 147 8.20 7.03 0.46
N ARG A 148 7.92 6.98 1.76
CA ARG A 148 6.56 6.84 2.27
C ARG A 148 5.84 8.20 2.27
N ASN A 149 4.66 8.26 2.92
CA ASN A 149 3.93 9.51 3.10
C ASN A 149 4.82 10.58 3.74
N VAL A 150 4.87 11.75 3.13
CA VAL A 150 5.61 12.91 3.67
C VAL A 150 4.73 13.58 4.70
N MET A 151 5.30 13.84 5.88
CA MET A 151 4.58 14.42 7.01
C MET A 151 4.90 15.91 7.14
N SER A 152 3.92 16.67 7.57
CA SER A 152 4.05 18.06 7.99
C SER A 152 3.05 18.38 9.11
N PRO A 153 3.12 19.52 9.76
CA PRO A 153 2.00 19.97 10.59
C PRO A 153 0.72 19.99 9.77
N SER A 154 -0.33 19.30 10.25
CA SER A 154 -1.55 19.01 9.48
C SER A 154 -2.59 20.14 9.51
N ASN A 155 -2.28 21.27 10.16
CA ASN A 155 -3.16 22.44 10.17
C ASN A 155 -2.55 23.59 9.36
N PRO A 156 -2.74 23.63 8.02
CA PRO A 156 -2.16 24.67 7.17
C PRO A 156 -2.72 26.07 7.42
N PHE A 157 -3.84 26.18 8.13
CA PHE A 157 -4.51 27.44 8.43
C PHE A 157 -4.04 28.10 9.72
N GLU A 158 -3.24 27.39 10.53
CA GLU A 158 -2.75 27.91 11.81
C GLU A 158 -1.77 29.08 11.64
N SER A 159 -0.93 29.04 10.62
CA SER A 159 -0.07 30.14 10.25
C SER A 159 0.40 30.04 8.80
N LYS A 160 0.96 31.14 8.28
CA LYS A 160 1.60 31.17 6.95
C LYS A 160 2.73 30.11 6.83
N LEU A 161 3.47 29.87 7.91
CA LEU A 161 4.55 28.86 7.92
C LEU A 161 4.00 27.45 7.80
N HIS A 162 2.87 27.13 8.44
CA HIS A 162 2.22 25.84 8.32
C HIS A 162 1.74 25.58 6.89
N GLY A 163 1.16 26.62 6.24
CA GLY A 163 0.80 26.54 4.82
C GLY A 163 2.02 26.27 3.92
N GLN A 164 3.12 26.96 4.15
CA GLN A 164 4.39 26.74 3.42
C GLN A 164 4.96 25.34 3.65
N ALA A 165 4.88 24.83 4.88
CA ALA A 165 5.32 23.47 5.21
C ALA A 165 4.50 22.42 4.46
N LEU A 166 3.19 22.61 4.33
CA LEU A 166 2.33 21.72 3.53
C LEU A 166 2.72 21.75 2.04
N ASP A 167 2.94 22.92 1.46
CA ASP A 167 3.38 23.06 0.07
C ASP A 167 4.70 22.35 -0.18
N ILE A 168 5.65 22.46 0.75
CA ILE A 168 6.94 21.76 0.67
C ILE A 168 6.73 20.25 0.78
N ALA A 169 5.88 19.78 1.70
CA ALA A 169 5.58 18.36 1.86
C ALA A 169 4.97 17.78 0.58
N GLN A 170 4.06 18.50 -0.06
CA GLN A 170 3.47 18.10 -1.35
C GLN A 170 4.53 18.02 -2.44
N ARG A 171 5.39 19.01 -2.57
CA ARG A 171 6.48 19.02 -3.57
C ARG A 171 7.48 17.88 -3.38
N ILE A 172 7.82 17.56 -2.13
CA ILE A 172 8.68 16.41 -1.80
C ILE A 172 7.96 15.11 -2.18
N HIS A 173 6.68 15.00 -1.85
CA HIS A 173 5.85 13.86 -2.21
C HIS A 173 5.86 13.62 -3.73
N ASP A 174 5.57 14.65 -4.51
CA ASP A 174 5.50 14.56 -5.97
C ASP A 174 6.85 14.20 -6.57
N HIS A 175 7.94 14.82 -6.08
CA HIS A 175 9.30 14.57 -6.54
C HIS A 175 9.77 13.14 -6.27
N LEU A 176 9.44 12.59 -5.09
CA LEU A 176 9.89 11.27 -4.66
C LEU A 176 8.88 10.15 -4.99
N THR A 177 7.74 10.48 -5.57
CA THR A 177 6.82 9.45 -6.07
C THR A 177 7.44 8.79 -7.30
N PRO A 178 7.52 7.44 -7.35
CA PRO A 178 8.09 6.74 -8.49
C PRO A 178 7.38 7.11 -9.79
N GLN A 179 8.16 7.54 -10.78
CA GLN A 179 7.67 7.88 -12.12
C GLN A 179 7.95 6.76 -13.13
N THR A 180 8.74 5.79 -12.73
CA THR A 180 9.12 4.64 -13.54
C THR A 180 8.63 3.35 -12.90
N SER A 181 8.53 2.33 -13.70
CA SER A 181 8.12 0.98 -13.33
C SER A 181 9.29 0.09 -12.88
N ALA A 182 10.45 0.69 -12.65
CA ALA A 182 11.65 -0.04 -12.20
C ALA A 182 11.81 0.03 -10.68
#